data_a6feaef8fab0a218d56690e5d830f695
#
_entry.id   a6feaef8fab0a218d56690e5d830f695
#
_cell.length_a   1.000
_cell.length_b   1.000
_cell.length_c   1.000
_cell.angle_alpha   90.00
_cell.angle_beta   90.00
_cell.angle_gamma   90.00
#
_symmetry.space_group_name_H-M   'P 1'
#
loop_
_entity.id
_entity.type
_entity.pdbx_description
1 polymer ?
#
loop_
_entity_poly.entity_id
_entity_poly.type
_entity_poly.pdbx_seq_one_letter_code
_entity_poly.pdbx_strand_id
1 'polypeptide(L)'
;MQNVENYPTGPTGDRFIPSRRHSEALNFKIMKTLSASEDKKEHILQTIFPFTENNILNFSKPKNTQIEKKGKDLQVEKEDCRRHTDRHSSKIVKKGENMVIDAPGFKNDYYLHLLDAYNDNVIGAILASTIFIMNKRSKYYSPVPLNSLYENSFIEPTSINFNRQAGSVFCFGNANGEVKMYDWEQDKICTSFKHHNARVGSIQFDPCKTNVFATGSKDNRVVVSDIRDPVNRLTGTAHMGEVCGLSWNPNGMLLASGGNDNLINIWDVRKMKSPIREIHEHKAAVRALDWCPWKPNLLASGGGSGDMQLVVTNTDNNKIVKQIKTNSQICALLWDEDVKGILTAHGFSKYQLAMWSFDNDELLYEFVGHKNRILSMIRPTADGNIITGSADESIRIWNMRSYVKPYVRNNSKISPMLLR
;
A
#
# COMPACT_ATOMS: atom_id res chain seq x y z
N MET A 1 48.10 7.86 -9.47
CA MET A 1 47.98 8.28 -8.05
C MET A 1 46.68 9.04 -7.91
N GLN A 2 45.64 8.38 -7.49
CA GLN A 2 44.36 9.02 -7.16
C GLN A 2 43.96 8.54 -5.77
N ASN A 3 43.73 9.51 -4.90
CA ASN A 3 43.44 9.35 -3.48
C ASN A 3 42.16 8.55 -3.27
N VAL A 4 42.27 7.47 -2.52
CA VAL A 4 41.14 6.74 -1.94
C VAL A 4 40.87 7.41 -0.59
N GLU A 5 39.78 8.17 -0.50
CA GLU A 5 39.32 8.70 0.78
C GLU A 5 38.72 7.55 1.60
N ASN A 6 39.36 7.27 2.72
CA ASN A 6 38.89 6.37 3.76
C ASN A 6 37.71 7.03 4.52
N TYR A 7 36.53 6.49 4.41
CA TYR A 7 35.41 6.81 5.32
C TYR A 7 35.52 5.97 6.59
N PRO A 8 35.39 6.55 7.77
CA PRO A 8 35.48 5.83 9.03
C PRO A 8 34.35 4.84 9.20
N THR A 9 34.68 3.60 9.51
CA THR A 9 33.75 2.56 9.94
C THR A 9 33.23 2.90 11.32
N GLY A 10 32.01 3.42 11.40
CA GLY A 10 31.26 3.56 12.65
C GLY A 10 30.80 2.20 13.18
N PRO A 11 30.44 2.10 14.47
CA PRO A 11 30.11 0.84 15.09
C PRO A 11 28.93 0.16 14.43
N THR A 12 29.05 -1.13 14.20
CA THR A 12 28.11 -2.05 13.58
C THR A 12 26.71 -1.92 14.21
N GLY A 13 25.88 -1.14 13.58
CA GLY A 13 24.44 -1.12 13.83
C GLY A 13 23.75 -1.88 12.72
N ASP A 14 22.79 -2.68 13.07
CA ASP A 14 21.92 -3.62 12.36
C ASP A 14 21.27 -3.15 11.03
N ARG A 15 22.00 -2.53 10.11
CA ARG A 15 21.51 -2.13 8.80
C ARG A 15 22.53 -2.40 7.72
N PHE A 16 22.30 -3.46 6.97
CA PHE A 16 22.94 -3.64 5.67
C PHE A 16 22.13 -2.88 4.63
N ILE A 17 22.60 -1.69 4.23
CA ILE A 17 22.04 -0.94 3.09
C ILE A 17 22.99 -1.16 1.92
N PRO A 18 22.63 -1.98 0.90
CA PRO A 18 23.45 -2.09 -0.31
C PRO A 18 23.43 -0.73 -1.02
N SER A 19 24.60 -0.19 -1.34
CA SER A 19 24.67 0.97 -2.23
C SER A 19 24.12 0.62 -3.62
N ARG A 20 23.58 1.57 -4.39
CA ARG A 20 23.02 1.33 -5.75
C ARG A 20 23.98 0.57 -6.67
N ARG A 21 25.28 0.76 -6.53
CA ARG A 21 26.32 0.04 -7.30
C ARG A 21 26.44 -1.44 -6.90
N HIS A 22 26.11 -1.79 -5.67
CA HIS A 22 26.10 -3.20 -5.23
C HIS A 22 24.83 -3.93 -5.71
N SER A 23 23.70 -3.27 -5.88
CA SER A 23 22.45 -3.90 -6.34
C SER A 23 22.55 -4.40 -7.78
N GLU A 24 23.21 -3.67 -8.68
CA GLU A 24 23.42 -4.11 -10.08
C GLU A 24 24.39 -5.31 -10.16
N ALA A 25 25.48 -5.28 -9.39
CA ALA A 25 26.41 -6.40 -9.31
C ALA A 25 25.77 -7.63 -8.65
N LEU A 26 24.89 -7.44 -7.66
CA LEU A 26 24.13 -8.50 -7.01
C LEU A 26 23.11 -9.12 -7.98
N ASN A 27 22.38 -8.31 -8.73
CA ASN A 27 21.44 -8.77 -9.76
C ASN A 27 22.15 -9.59 -10.85
N PHE A 28 23.33 -9.16 -11.29
CA PHE A 28 24.13 -9.91 -12.28
C PHE A 28 24.63 -11.25 -11.71
N LYS A 29 25.07 -11.29 -10.44
CA LYS A 29 25.47 -12.52 -9.78
C LYS A 29 24.29 -13.47 -9.57
N ILE A 30 23.12 -12.97 -9.14
CA ILE A 30 21.89 -13.73 -8.98
C ILE A 30 21.46 -14.33 -10.33
N MET A 31 21.46 -13.55 -11.42
CA MET A 31 21.14 -14.03 -12.75
C MET A 31 22.08 -15.16 -13.22
N LYS A 32 23.39 -15.05 -12.91
CA LYS A 32 24.37 -16.08 -13.23
C LYS A 32 24.20 -17.35 -12.40
N THR A 33 23.69 -17.21 -11.18
CA THR A 33 23.41 -18.33 -10.27
C THR A 33 22.19 -19.12 -10.69
N LEU A 34 21.15 -18.42 -11.20
CA LEU A 34 19.91 -19.06 -11.67
C LEU A 34 20.08 -19.89 -12.93
N SER A 35 21.20 -19.72 -13.67
CA SER A 35 21.58 -20.56 -14.83
C SER A 35 22.40 -21.79 -14.46
N ALA A 36 22.72 -22.02 -13.18
CA ALA A 36 23.51 -23.15 -12.71
C ALA A 36 22.64 -24.32 -12.21
N SER A 37 23.21 -25.55 -12.17
CA SER A 37 22.53 -26.74 -11.61
C SER A 37 22.21 -26.59 -10.12
N GLU A 38 21.20 -27.30 -9.62
CA GLU A 38 20.66 -27.13 -8.25
C GLU A 38 21.73 -27.24 -7.15
N ASP A 39 22.62 -28.22 -7.22
CA ASP A 39 23.73 -28.40 -6.24
C ASP A 39 24.72 -27.22 -6.20
N LYS A 40 24.87 -26.50 -7.31
CA LYS A 40 25.70 -25.28 -7.35
C LYS A 40 24.96 -24.05 -6.88
N LYS A 41 23.64 -24.03 -6.92
CA LYS A 41 22.83 -22.89 -6.47
C LYS A 41 22.95 -22.68 -4.96
N GLU A 42 22.86 -23.74 -4.19
CA GLU A 42 22.95 -23.68 -2.72
C GLU A 42 24.33 -23.18 -2.24
N HIS A 43 25.41 -23.71 -2.84
CA HIS A 43 26.76 -23.30 -2.51
C HIS A 43 27.08 -21.84 -2.94
N ILE A 44 26.52 -21.40 -4.07
CA ILE A 44 26.71 -20.03 -4.56
C ILE A 44 25.85 -19.05 -3.76
N LEU A 45 24.63 -19.42 -3.36
CA LEU A 45 23.79 -18.63 -2.47
C LEU A 45 24.46 -18.43 -1.11
N GLN A 46 25.07 -19.45 -0.53
CA GLN A 46 25.85 -19.34 0.71
C GLN A 46 27.11 -18.49 0.55
N THR A 47 27.71 -18.44 -0.64
CA THR A 47 28.92 -17.65 -0.93
C THR A 47 28.62 -16.19 -1.25
N ILE A 48 27.50 -15.91 -1.91
CA ILE A 48 27.04 -14.55 -2.25
C ILE A 48 26.42 -13.87 -1.04
N PHE A 49 25.77 -14.66 -0.21
CA PHE A 49 25.20 -14.25 1.05
C PHE A 49 25.87 -15.07 2.15
N PRO A 50 26.98 -14.62 2.72
CA PRO A 50 27.60 -15.28 3.88
C PRO A 50 26.72 -15.04 5.10
N PHE A 51 25.55 -15.64 5.08
CA PHE A 51 24.62 -15.59 6.19
C PHE A 51 24.75 -16.84 7.03
N THR A 52 25.21 -16.63 8.22
CA THR A 52 24.65 -17.36 9.35
C THR A 52 23.14 -17.22 9.28
N GLU A 53 22.48 -18.34 9.04
CA GLU A 53 21.05 -18.60 9.12
C GLU A 53 20.19 -17.39 9.54
N ASN A 54 19.34 -16.87 8.67
CA ASN A 54 18.14 -16.10 8.98
C ASN A 54 18.02 -14.63 8.62
N ASN A 55 18.75 -13.95 7.77
CA ASN A 55 18.45 -12.52 7.69
C ASN A 55 18.61 -11.86 6.30
N ILE A 56 17.61 -12.04 5.40
CA ILE A 56 17.36 -11.06 4.34
C ILE A 56 16.31 -10.01 4.79
N LEU A 57 15.47 -10.36 5.76
CA LEU A 57 14.49 -9.46 6.37
C LEU A 57 14.65 -9.51 7.90
N ASN A 58 15.20 -8.46 8.48
CA ASN A 58 15.34 -8.35 9.93
C ASN A 58 14.06 -7.84 10.57
N PHE A 59 13.50 -8.64 11.48
CA PHE A 59 12.40 -8.24 12.34
C PHE A 59 12.96 -7.60 13.61
N SER A 60 13.00 -6.27 13.71
CA SER A 60 13.44 -5.59 14.92
C SER A 60 12.25 -5.02 15.70
N LYS A 61 12.21 -5.31 17.02
CA LYS A 61 11.37 -4.51 17.91
C LYS A 61 12.00 -3.14 18.11
N PRO A 62 11.24 -2.05 18.19
CA PRO A 62 11.81 -0.74 18.49
C PRO A 62 12.53 -0.80 19.84
N LYS A 63 13.84 -0.52 19.86
CA LYS A 63 14.60 -0.46 21.11
C LYS A 63 14.17 0.77 21.90
N ASN A 64 13.65 0.57 23.11
CA ASN A 64 13.47 1.62 24.12
C ASN A 64 14.85 2.10 24.55
N THR A 65 15.40 3.10 23.94
CA THR A 65 16.56 3.81 24.43
C THR A 65 16.09 4.79 25.51
N GLN A 66 16.40 4.48 26.78
CA GLN A 66 16.38 5.45 27.85
C GLN A 66 17.44 6.51 27.54
N ILE A 67 16.98 7.72 27.27
CA ILE A 67 17.86 8.88 27.11
C ILE A 67 18.13 9.44 28.51
N GLU A 68 19.33 9.22 29.01
CA GLU A 68 19.85 9.96 30.16
C GLU A 68 19.93 11.46 29.80
N LYS A 69 19.28 12.27 30.65
CA LYS A 69 19.34 13.72 30.56
C LYS A 69 20.73 14.20 30.97
N LYS A 70 21.53 14.68 30.04
CA LYS A 70 22.62 15.63 30.31
C LYS A 70 22.25 16.95 29.65
N GLY A 71 21.97 17.94 30.49
CA GLY A 71 21.68 19.30 30.07
C GLY A 71 22.92 19.99 29.48
N LYS A 72 22.69 20.75 28.42
CA LYS A 72 23.42 21.96 28.11
C LYS A 72 22.49 22.89 27.32
N ASP A 73 22.32 24.07 27.87
CA ASP A 73 21.56 25.18 27.32
C ASP A 73 22.11 25.60 25.95
N LEU A 74 21.23 25.68 24.96
CA LEU A 74 21.44 26.42 23.74
C LEU A 74 20.23 27.35 23.58
N GLN A 75 20.50 28.64 23.74
CA GLN A 75 19.57 29.73 23.46
C GLN A 75 19.24 29.70 21.95
N VAL A 76 17.95 29.55 21.62
CA VAL A 76 17.42 29.74 20.28
C VAL A 76 16.61 31.03 20.31
N GLU A 77 17.00 31.97 19.45
CA GLU A 77 16.34 33.24 19.22
C GLU A 77 14.88 33.03 18.85
N LYS A 78 14.01 33.80 19.50
CA LYS A 78 12.57 33.84 19.25
C LYS A 78 12.29 34.77 18.08
N GLU A 79 11.96 34.24 16.91
CA GLU A 79 11.21 34.98 15.92
C GLU A 79 9.71 34.93 16.24
N ASP A 80 9.16 36.11 16.44
CA ASP A 80 7.72 36.36 16.66
C ASP A 80 6.93 36.06 15.38
N CYS A 81 6.36 34.90 15.24
CA CYS A 81 5.25 34.61 14.34
C CYS A 81 3.92 34.73 15.04
N ARG A 82 3.15 35.70 14.65
CA ARG A 82 1.83 36.09 15.15
C ARG A 82 0.87 34.91 15.27
N ARG A 83 0.28 34.83 16.46
CA ARG A 83 -0.72 33.85 16.88
C ARG A 83 -1.96 33.86 16.00
N HIS A 84 -2.11 32.83 15.17
CA HIS A 84 -3.42 32.33 14.83
C HIS A 84 -3.78 31.28 15.89
N THR A 85 -4.90 31.48 16.53
CA THR A 85 -5.45 30.61 17.57
C THR A 85 -5.98 29.32 16.95
N ASP A 86 -5.10 28.34 16.73
CA ASP A 86 -5.49 26.98 16.38
C ASP A 86 -5.91 26.22 17.64
N ARG A 87 -7.23 26.06 17.83
CA ARG A 87 -7.83 25.41 19.00
C ARG A 87 -7.82 23.88 18.97
N HIS A 88 -7.20 23.22 17.97
CA HIS A 88 -7.12 21.78 17.89
C HIS A 88 -5.70 21.33 17.51
N SER A 89 -4.90 20.97 18.50
CA SER A 89 -3.61 20.32 18.25
C SER A 89 -3.83 18.82 17.98
N SER A 90 -3.55 18.36 16.76
CA SER A 90 -3.48 16.93 16.44
C SER A 90 -2.51 16.20 17.36
N LYS A 91 -2.83 14.95 17.73
CA LYS A 91 -1.93 14.13 18.55
C LYS A 91 -0.88 13.48 17.65
N ILE A 92 0.37 13.90 17.79
CA ILE A 92 1.48 13.29 17.09
C ILE A 92 1.92 12.03 17.81
N VAL A 93 1.81 10.88 17.14
CA VAL A 93 2.29 9.58 17.60
C VAL A 93 3.64 9.30 16.99
N LYS A 94 4.69 9.49 17.74
CA LYS A 94 6.06 9.12 17.33
C LYS A 94 6.29 7.65 17.66
N LYS A 95 6.78 6.86 16.69
CA LYS A 95 7.08 5.43 16.89
C LYS A 95 5.83 4.60 17.27
N GLY A 96 4.74 4.80 16.53
CA GLY A 96 3.51 3.99 16.70
C GLY A 96 3.57 2.61 16.04
N GLU A 97 4.67 2.29 15.34
CA GLU A 97 4.90 0.99 14.72
C GLU A 97 5.25 -0.08 15.75
N ASN A 98 4.63 -1.25 15.61
CA ASN A 98 4.96 -2.45 16.40
C ASN A 98 6.14 -3.22 15.83
N MET A 99 6.32 -3.15 14.52
CA MET A 99 7.33 -3.93 13.79
C MET A 99 7.77 -3.15 12.56
N VAL A 100 9.06 -3.23 12.28
CA VAL A 100 9.66 -2.72 11.03
C VAL A 100 10.36 -3.89 10.35
N ILE A 101 10.12 -4.06 9.07
CA ILE A 101 10.69 -5.09 8.21
C ILE A 101 11.47 -4.37 7.11
N ASP A 102 12.73 -4.71 6.95
CA ASP A 102 13.54 -4.19 5.85
C ASP A 102 13.08 -4.81 4.54
N ALA A 103 12.83 -3.98 3.54
CA ALA A 103 12.29 -4.36 2.23
C ALA A 103 13.13 -3.75 1.10
N PRO A 104 14.38 -4.21 0.93
CA PRO A 104 15.29 -3.65 -0.05
C PRO A 104 14.75 -3.86 -1.47
N GLY A 105 14.83 -2.82 -2.30
CA GLY A 105 14.30 -2.83 -3.66
C GLY A 105 12.78 -2.60 -3.76
N PHE A 106 12.12 -2.15 -2.69
CA PHE A 106 10.75 -1.66 -2.79
C PHE A 106 10.72 -0.43 -3.69
N LYS A 107 10.09 -0.57 -4.88
CA LYS A 107 10.14 0.46 -5.93
C LYS A 107 9.41 1.73 -5.52
N ASN A 108 10.03 2.87 -5.81
CA ASN A 108 9.42 4.18 -5.60
C ASN A 108 8.57 4.57 -6.83
N ASP A 109 7.54 3.78 -7.14
CA ASP A 109 6.57 4.07 -8.20
C ASP A 109 5.17 4.27 -7.62
N TYR A 110 4.60 5.46 -7.84
CA TYR A 110 3.28 5.83 -7.34
C TYR A 110 2.15 5.00 -7.96
N TYR A 111 2.34 4.48 -9.17
CA TYR A 111 1.29 3.80 -9.92
C TYR A 111 1.16 2.31 -9.62
N LEU A 112 2.10 1.72 -8.86
CA LEU A 112 2.18 0.29 -8.63
C LEU A 112 1.69 -0.12 -7.24
N HIS A 113 0.94 -1.21 -7.15
CA HIS A 113 0.49 -1.81 -5.90
C HIS A 113 1.39 -3.01 -5.52
N LEU A 114 2.51 -2.73 -4.86
CA LEU A 114 3.60 -3.67 -4.61
C LEU A 114 3.48 -4.44 -3.29
N LEU A 115 2.42 -4.19 -2.52
CA LEU A 115 2.23 -4.78 -1.18
C LEU A 115 0.77 -5.14 -0.99
N ASP A 116 0.50 -6.35 -0.54
CA ASP A 116 -0.78 -6.77 0.00
C ASP A 116 -0.58 -7.84 1.08
N ALA A 117 -1.63 -8.21 1.79
CA ALA A 117 -1.57 -9.25 2.81
C ALA A 117 -2.85 -10.10 2.81
N TYR A 118 -2.67 -11.41 2.96
CA TYR A 118 -3.78 -12.33 3.12
C TYR A 118 -4.47 -12.16 4.47
N ASN A 119 -3.67 -12.04 5.53
CA ASN A 119 -4.12 -11.79 6.91
C ASN A 119 -3.00 -11.07 7.69
N ASP A 120 -3.17 -10.90 8.99
CA ASP A 120 -2.17 -10.24 9.85
C ASP A 120 -0.80 -10.93 9.93
N ASN A 121 -0.69 -12.17 9.43
CA ASN A 121 0.54 -12.95 9.50
C ASN A 121 1.19 -13.17 8.14
N VAL A 122 0.42 -13.25 7.05
CA VAL A 122 0.93 -13.53 5.71
C VAL A 122 0.88 -12.25 4.88
N ILE A 123 2.05 -11.75 4.51
CA ILE A 123 2.26 -10.50 3.77
C ILE A 123 2.99 -10.84 2.48
N GLY A 124 2.51 -10.34 1.37
CA GLY A 124 3.16 -10.43 0.05
C GLY A 124 3.71 -9.07 -0.37
N ALA A 125 4.97 -9.03 -0.78
CA ALA A 125 5.61 -7.82 -1.27
C ALA A 125 6.41 -8.08 -2.53
N ILE A 126 6.39 -7.14 -3.45
CA ILE A 126 7.23 -7.14 -4.64
C ILE A 126 8.46 -6.28 -4.34
N LEU A 127 9.62 -6.94 -4.29
CA LEU A 127 10.92 -6.31 -4.05
C LEU A 127 11.79 -6.50 -5.29
N ALA A 128 12.22 -5.41 -5.90
CA ALA A 128 12.87 -5.39 -7.21
C ALA A 128 12.00 -6.09 -8.29
N SER A 129 12.33 -7.32 -8.65
CA SER A 129 11.62 -8.14 -9.65
C SER A 129 11.10 -9.47 -9.08
N THR A 130 11.11 -9.63 -7.77
CA THR A 130 10.74 -10.87 -7.09
C THR A 130 9.57 -10.62 -6.14
N ILE A 131 8.64 -11.57 -6.11
CA ILE A 131 7.55 -11.57 -5.12
C ILE A 131 8.03 -12.37 -3.91
N PHE A 132 7.91 -11.80 -2.73
CA PHE A 132 8.19 -12.45 -1.46
C PHE A 132 6.92 -12.64 -0.67
N ILE A 133 6.70 -13.86 -0.18
CA ILE A 133 5.64 -14.17 0.78
C ILE A 133 6.28 -14.32 2.15
N MET A 134 5.86 -13.49 3.08
CA MET A 134 6.39 -13.43 4.44
C MET A 134 5.36 -13.94 5.42
N ASN A 135 5.76 -14.82 6.32
CA ASN A 135 4.95 -15.26 7.45
C ASN A 135 5.53 -14.65 8.74
N LYS A 136 4.78 -13.72 9.33
CA LYS A 136 5.19 -12.98 10.53
C LYS A 136 5.39 -13.87 11.76
N ARG A 137 4.58 -14.95 11.91
CA ARG A 137 4.66 -15.84 13.06
C ARG A 137 5.92 -16.70 13.05
N SER A 138 6.19 -17.34 11.91
CA SER A 138 7.37 -18.17 11.74
C SER A 138 8.63 -17.37 11.45
N LYS A 139 8.50 -16.07 11.17
CA LYS A 139 9.58 -15.20 10.66
C LYS A 139 10.23 -15.77 9.39
N TYR A 140 9.48 -16.57 8.66
CA TYR A 140 9.89 -17.18 7.42
C TYR A 140 9.43 -16.33 6.24
N TYR A 141 10.27 -16.24 5.24
CA TYR A 141 9.94 -15.63 3.95
C TYR A 141 10.35 -16.58 2.82
N SER A 142 9.56 -16.61 1.78
CA SER A 142 9.79 -17.41 0.59
C SER A 142 9.72 -16.54 -0.65
N PRO A 143 10.75 -16.53 -1.50
CA PRO A 143 10.64 -15.94 -2.81
C PRO A 143 9.77 -16.85 -3.68
N VAL A 144 8.85 -16.26 -4.43
CA VAL A 144 8.09 -16.97 -5.46
C VAL A 144 9.02 -17.26 -6.64
N PRO A 145 9.19 -18.51 -7.07
CA PRO A 145 10.17 -18.92 -8.07
C PRO A 145 9.73 -18.55 -9.51
N LEU A 146 9.50 -17.24 -9.77
CA LEU A 146 8.98 -16.76 -11.05
C LEU A 146 9.83 -17.22 -12.26
N ASN A 147 11.14 -17.30 -12.11
CA ASN A 147 12.04 -17.67 -13.21
C ASN A 147 11.94 -19.15 -13.61
N SER A 148 11.62 -20.04 -12.68
CA SER A 148 11.39 -21.47 -12.99
C SER A 148 10.01 -21.73 -13.63
N LEU A 149 9.09 -20.80 -13.44
CA LEU A 149 7.72 -20.87 -13.93
C LEU A 149 7.58 -20.27 -15.35
N TYR A 150 8.65 -19.71 -15.91
CA TYR A 150 8.66 -19.11 -17.23
C TYR A 150 9.86 -19.57 -18.03
N GLU A 151 9.61 -20.33 -19.06
CA GLU A 151 10.61 -20.68 -20.05
C GLU A 151 11.06 -19.41 -20.80
N ASN A 152 12.26 -18.88 -20.42
CA ASN A 152 13.01 -17.86 -21.17
C ASN A 152 12.48 -16.40 -21.20
N SER A 153 11.55 -15.96 -20.37
CA SER A 153 11.16 -14.54 -20.34
C SER A 153 11.29 -13.92 -18.96
N PHE A 154 12.03 -12.81 -18.87
CA PHE A 154 12.08 -11.99 -17.66
C PHE A 154 10.72 -11.32 -17.43
N ILE A 155 10.06 -11.64 -16.32
CA ILE A 155 8.79 -11.06 -15.96
C ILE A 155 8.98 -10.16 -14.76
N GLU A 156 8.67 -8.88 -14.94
CA GLU A 156 8.66 -7.89 -13.89
C GLU A 156 7.26 -7.80 -13.30
N PRO A 157 7.03 -8.29 -12.05
CA PRO A 157 5.76 -8.12 -11.37
C PRO A 157 5.56 -6.64 -11.00
N THR A 158 4.33 -6.15 -11.18
CA THR A 158 3.98 -4.73 -11.02
C THR A 158 2.85 -4.49 -10.04
N SER A 159 2.08 -5.52 -9.70
CA SER A 159 1.00 -5.46 -8.71
C SER A 159 0.74 -6.81 -8.09
N ILE A 160 0.28 -6.82 -6.85
CA ILE A 160 -0.10 -8.03 -6.10
C ILE A 160 -1.40 -7.80 -5.34
N ASN A 161 -2.27 -8.80 -5.32
CA ASN A 161 -3.46 -8.80 -4.47
C ASN A 161 -3.85 -10.23 -4.07
N PHE A 162 -4.11 -10.44 -2.77
CA PHE A 162 -4.53 -11.73 -2.22
C PHE A 162 -6.03 -11.93 -2.34
N ASN A 163 -6.42 -13.13 -2.67
CA ASN A 163 -7.80 -13.56 -2.54
C ASN A 163 -8.07 -13.96 -1.08
N ARG A 164 -8.60 -13.03 -0.27
CA ARG A 164 -8.84 -13.27 1.16
C ARG A 164 -9.99 -14.24 1.44
N GLN A 165 -10.75 -14.63 0.43
CA GLN A 165 -11.92 -15.49 0.56
C GLN A 165 -11.65 -16.93 0.07
N ALA A 166 -10.62 -17.16 -0.73
CA ALA A 166 -10.35 -18.42 -1.41
C ALA A 166 -8.93 -18.95 -1.16
N GLY A 167 -8.68 -19.40 0.07
CA GLY A 167 -7.49 -20.21 0.37
C GLY A 167 -6.14 -19.52 0.12
N SER A 168 -5.19 -20.30 -0.38
CA SER A 168 -3.77 -19.94 -0.55
C SER A 168 -3.45 -19.27 -1.88
N VAL A 169 -4.33 -18.39 -2.40
CA VAL A 169 -4.18 -17.85 -3.75
C VAL A 169 -4.04 -16.32 -3.75
N PHE A 170 -3.12 -15.82 -4.59
CA PHE A 170 -3.05 -14.41 -4.94
C PHE A 170 -2.91 -14.21 -6.44
N CYS A 171 -3.30 -13.04 -6.93
CA CYS A 171 -3.01 -12.58 -8.27
C CYS A 171 -1.85 -11.60 -8.28
N PHE A 172 -1.03 -11.66 -9.32
CA PHE A 172 -0.07 -10.62 -9.60
C PHE A 172 -0.11 -10.21 -11.08
N GLY A 173 0.03 -8.93 -11.32
CA GLY A 173 0.16 -8.34 -12.65
C GLY A 173 1.62 -8.15 -13.01
N ASN A 174 1.92 -8.12 -14.29
CA ASN A 174 3.27 -7.88 -14.78
C ASN A 174 3.36 -6.67 -15.75
N ALA A 175 4.59 -6.32 -16.10
CA ALA A 175 4.88 -5.22 -17.01
C ALA A 175 4.34 -5.44 -18.44
N ASN A 176 4.12 -6.70 -18.84
CA ASN A 176 3.65 -7.07 -20.18
C ASN A 176 2.12 -7.14 -20.30
N GLY A 177 1.37 -6.83 -19.25
CA GLY A 177 -0.09 -6.84 -19.24
C GLY A 177 -0.72 -8.20 -18.98
N GLU A 178 0.04 -9.15 -18.48
CA GLU A 178 -0.50 -10.41 -18.01
C GLU A 178 -0.84 -10.33 -16.52
N VAL A 179 -1.87 -11.05 -16.12
CA VAL A 179 -2.22 -11.31 -14.74
C VAL A 179 -2.13 -12.80 -14.50
N LYS A 180 -1.46 -13.20 -13.45
CA LYS A 180 -1.29 -14.60 -13.08
C LYS A 180 -1.80 -14.86 -11.69
N MET A 181 -2.42 -16.01 -11.55
CA MET A 181 -2.88 -16.52 -10.29
C MET A 181 -1.92 -17.59 -9.78
N TYR A 182 -1.46 -17.42 -8.56
CA TYR A 182 -0.46 -18.26 -7.93
C TYR A 182 -0.96 -18.79 -6.59
N ASP A 183 -0.82 -20.10 -6.40
CA ASP A 183 -1.07 -20.77 -5.14
C ASP A 183 0.26 -20.96 -4.41
N TRP A 184 0.42 -20.24 -3.26
CA TRP A 184 1.70 -20.26 -2.52
C TRP A 184 1.87 -21.49 -1.63
N GLU A 185 0.82 -22.29 -1.40
CA GLU A 185 0.94 -23.56 -0.68
C GLU A 185 1.33 -24.70 -1.61
N GLN A 186 0.85 -24.66 -2.87
CA GLN A 186 1.19 -25.65 -3.89
C GLN A 186 2.37 -25.25 -4.77
N ASP A 187 2.88 -24.02 -4.60
CA ASP A 187 4.01 -23.45 -5.33
C ASP A 187 3.84 -23.50 -6.87
N LYS A 188 2.63 -23.15 -7.35
CA LYS A 188 2.30 -23.23 -8.78
C LYS A 188 1.43 -22.09 -9.30
N ILE A 189 1.55 -21.80 -10.60
CA ILE A 189 0.61 -20.95 -11.32
C ILE A 189 -0.66 -21.77 -11.62
N CYS A 190 -1.81 -21.28 -11.15
CA CYS A 190 -3.11 -21.91 -11.41
C CYS A 190 -3.67 -21.47 -12.75
N THR A 191 -3.61 -20.18 -13.08
CA THR A 191 -4.22 -19.60 -14.28
C THR A 191 -3.44 -18.37 -14.71
N SER A 192 -3.48 -18.08 -16.01
CA SER A 192 -2.85 -16.89 -16.62
C SER A 192 -3.85 -16.18 -17.53
N PHE A 193 -3.89 -14.85 -17.43
CA PHE A 193 -4.81 -13.99 -18.17
C PHE A 193 -4.00 -12.95 -18.95
N LYS A 194 -4.26 -12.82 -20.25
CA LYS A 194 -3.66 -11.78 -21.10
C LYS A 194 -4.73 -10.77 -21.50
N HIS A 195 -5.07 -9.89 -20.56
CA HIS A 195 -6.17 -8.95 -20.74
C HIS A 195 -5.71 -7.54 -21.11
N HIS A 196 -4.46 -7.20 -20.88
CA HIS A 196 -3.90 -5.89 -21.09
C HIS A 196 -2.72 -5.89 -22.06
N ASN A 197 -2.45 -4.74 -22.66
CA ASN A 197 -1.35 -4.53 -23.59
C ASN A 197 -0.16 -3.77 -22.98
N ALA A 198 -0.29 -3.37 -21.71
CA ALA A 198 0.73 -2.67 -20.94
C ALA A 198 0.69 -3.09 -19.47
N ARG A 199 1.61 -2.58 -18.66
CA ARG A 199 1.75 -2.96 -17.25
C ARG A 199 0.42 -2.89 -16.50
N VAL A 200 0.19 -3.88 -15.63
CA VAL A 200 -0.96 -3.94 -14.73
C VAL A 200 -0.58 -3.34 -13.38
N GLY A 201 -0.97 -2.09 -13.15
CA GLY A 201 -0.59 -1.34 -11.95
C GLY A 201 -1.41 -1.68 -10.71
N SER A 202 -2.66 -2.10 -10.89
CA SER A 202 -3.59 -2.39 -9.80
C SER A 202 -4.41 -3.65 -10.07
N ILE A 203 -4.64 -4.43 -9.01
CA ILE A 203 -5.50 -5.61 -8.99
C ILE A 203 -6.31 -5.56 -7.71
N GLN A 204 -7.60 -5.95 -7.78
CA GLN A 204 -8.43 -6.07 -6.59
C GLN A 204 -9.50 -7.13 -6.75
N PHE A 205 -9.61 -8.06 -5.79
CA PHE A 205 -10.69 -9.04 -5.73
C PHE A 205 -12.00 -8.41 -5.29
N ASP A 206 -13.12 -8.93 -5.84
CA ASP A 206 -14.48 -8.58 -5.41
C ASP A 206 -14.69 -9.02 -3.94
N PRO A 207 -15.16 -8.14 -3.05
CA PRO A 207 -15.35 -8.49 -1.64
C PRO A 207 -16.46 -9.50 -1.38
N CYS A 208 -17.36 -9.72 -2.36
CA CYS A 208 -18.51 -10.62 -2.24
C CYS A 208 -18.37 -11.91 -3.06
N LYS A 209 -17.53 -11.89 -4.12
CA LYS A 209 -17.38 -13.01 -5.06
C LYS A 209 -15.95 -13.47 -5.12
N THR A 210 -15.71 -14.68 -4.59
CA THR A 210 -14.37 -15.26 -4.50
C THR A 210 -13.64 -15.41 -5.83
N ASN A 211 -14.38 -15.50 -6.93
CA ASN A 211 -13.83 -15.81 -8.25
C ASN A 211 -13.73 -14.58 -9.17
N VAL A 212 -14.13 -13.39 -8.70
CA VAL A 212 -14.13 -12.18 -9.53
C VAL A 212 -13.06 -11.21 -9.07
N PHE A 213 -12.33 -10.64 -10.00
CA PHE A 213 -11.34 -9.61 -9.73
C PHE A 213 -11.34 -8.53 -10.82
N ALA A 214 -10.88 -7.35 -10.47
CA ALA A 214 -10.68 -6.24 -11.37
C ALA A 214 -9.19 -5.92 -11.52
N THR A 215 -8.82 -5.43 -12.69
CA THR A 215 -7.46 -4.99 -13.03
C THR A 215 -7.49 -3.62 -13.68
N GLY A 216 -6.50 -2.80 -13.34
CA GLY A 216 -6.25 -1.49 -13.93
C GLY A 216 -4.85 -1.45 -14.53
N SER A 217 -4.75 -0.89 -15.73
CA SER A 217 -3.50 -0.93 -16.50
C SER A 217 -3.12 0.42 -17.11
N LYS A 218 -1.85 0.52 -17.47
CA LYS A 218 -1.30 1.62 -18.25
C LYS A 218 -1.87 1.70 -19.69
N ASP A 219 -2.58 0.68 -20.14
CA ASP A 219 -3.33 0.71 -21.42
C ASP A 219 -4.67 1.47 -21.29
N ASN A 220 -4.90 2.16 -20.17
CA ASN A 220 -6.08 2.99 -19.87
C ASN A 220 -7.38 2.18 -19.71
N ARG A 221 -7.28 0.87 -19.54
CA ARG A 221 -8.44 -0.02 -19.42
C ARG A 221 -8.61 -0.51 -17.99
N VAL A 222 -9.89 -0.70 -17.64
CA VAL A 222 -10.31 -1.47 -16.47
C VAL A 222 -10.91 -2.77 -16.98
N VAL A 223 -10.45 -3.91 -16.48
CA VAL A 223 -10.98 -5.21 -16.87
C VAL A 223 -11.48 -5.94 -15.62
N VAL A 224 -12.69 -6.48 -15.70
CA VAL A 224 -13.28 -7.37 -14.69
C VAL A 224 -13.37 -8.77 -15.28
N SER A 225 -12.83 -9.74 -14.54
CA SER A 225 -12.68 -11.13 -14.99
C SER A 225 -13.17 -12.10 -13.92
N ASP A 226 -13.68 -13.26 -14.37
CA ASP A 226 -13.95 -14.42 -13.51
C ASP A 226 -12.81 -15.43 -13.69
N ILE A 227 -12.26 -15.93 -12.58
CA ILE A 227 -11.18 -16.92 -12.56
C ILE A 227 -11.55 -18.20 -13.33
N ARG A 228 -12.80 -18.57 -13.29
CA ARG A 228 -13.33 -19.80 -13.91
C ARG A 228 -13.50 -19.68 -15.43
N ASP A 229 -13.54 -18.45 -15.92
CA ASP A 229 -13.70 -18.13 -17.34
C ASP A 229 -12.67 -17.09 -17.78
N PRO A 230 -11.45 -17.54 -18.11
CA PRO A 230 -10.35 -16.64 -18.51
C PRO A 230 -10.59 -15.91 -19.83
N VAL A 231 -11.53 -16.36 -20.64
CA VAL A 231 -11.82 -15.78 -21.97
C VAL A 231 -12.79 -14.63 -21.87
N ASN A 232 -13.87 -14.80 -21.11
CA ASN A 232 -14.89 -13.79 -20.96
C ASN A 232 -14.46 -12.73 -19.93
N ARG A 233 -14.47 -11.49 -20.40
CA ARG A 233 -14.11 -10.33 -19.59
C ARG A 233 -14.99 -9.14 -19.91
N LEU A 234 -15.22 -8.31 -18.92
CA LEU A 234 -15.88 -7.03 -19.08
C LEU A 234 -14.83 -5.93 -19.07
N THR A 235 -14.82 -5.08 -20.07
CA THR A 235 -13.80 -4.04 -20.24
C THR A 235 -14.41 -2.65 -20.27
N GLY A 236 -13.89 -1.78 -19.42
CA GLY A 236 -14.16 -0.35 -19.39
C GLY A 236 -13.01 0.44 -20.04
N THR A 237 -13.35 1.38 -20.94
CA THR A 237 -12.37 2.16 -21.72
C THR A 237 -12.55 3.67 -21.62
N ALA A 238 -13.07 4.17 -20.50
CA ALA A 238 -13.35 5.61 -20.32
C ALA A 238 -12.13 6.43 -19.86
N HIS A 239 -11.10 5.79 -19.27
CA HIS A 239 -9.89 6.49 -18.87
C HIS A 239 -9.03 6.89 -20.07
N MET A 240 -8.38 8.06 -19.97
CA MET A 240 -7.42 8.59 -20.93
C MET A 240 -5.97 8.49 -20.43
N GLY A 241 -5.76 7.98 -19.23
CA GLY A 241 -4.47 7.78 -18.57
C GLY A 241 -4.39 6.46 -17.85
N GLU A 242 -3.20 6.10 -17.35
CA GLU A 242 -2.95 4.88 -16.59
C GLU A 242 -3.91 4.74 -15.42
N VAL A 243 -4.61 3.60 -15.35
CA VAL A 243 -5.50 3.27 -14.24
C VAL A 243 -4.66 2.74 -13.07
N CYS A 244 -4.55 3.52 -12.02
CA CYS A 244 -3.68 3.24 -10.87
C CYS A 244 -4.44 3.00 -9.56
N GLY A 245 -5.71 3.36 -9.48
CA GLY A 245 -6.57 3.13 -8.32
C GLY A 245 -7.76 2.24 -8.68
N LEU A 246 -8.04 1.26 -7.84
CA LEU A 246 -9.25 0.43 -7.92
C LEU A 246 -9.83 0.26 -6.52
N SER A 247 -11.15 0.29 -6.40
CA SER A 247 -11.84 -0.02 -5.15
C SER A 247 -13.24 -0.55 -5.41
N TRP A 248 -13.54 -1.73 -4.89
CA TRP A 248 -14.85 -2.31 -4.94
C TRP A 248 -15.76 -1.72 -3.86
N ASN A 249 -17.00 -1.44 -4.24
CA ASN A 249 -18.03 -1.15 -3.26
C ASN A 249 -18.29 -2.39 -2.37
N PRO A 250 -18.56 -2.23 -1.06
CA PRO A 250 -18.75 -3.35 -0.13
C PRO A 250 -19.78 -4.41 -0.54
N ASN A 251 -20.72 -4.07 -1.40
CA ASN A 251 -21.73 -5.01 -1.91
C ASN A 251 -21.33 -5.71 -3.24
N GLY A 252 -20.13 -5.41 -3.79
CA GLY A 252 -19.63 -6.02 -5.02
C GLY A 252 -20.39 -5.64 -6.30
N MET A 253 -21.25 -4.62 -6.27
CA MET A 253 -22.03 -4.20 -7.45
C MET A 253 -21.38 -3.07 -8.23
N LEU A 254 -20.62 -2.22 -7.55
CA LEU A 254 -19.95 -1.07 -8.13
C LEU A 254 -18.42 -1.19 -7.95
N LEU A 255 -17.72 -0.73 -8.96
CA LEU A 255 -16.26 -0.60 -8.95
C LEU A 255 -15.91 0.87 -9.17
N ALA A 256 -15.06 1.44 -8.36
CA ALA A 256 -14.42 2.72 -8.60
C ALA A 256 -13.04 2.51 -9.20
N SER A 257 -12.71 3.26 -10.25
CA SER A 257 -11.36 3.31 -10.82
C SER A 257 -10.86 4.74 -10.86
N GLY A 258 -9.60 4.94 -10.47
CA GLY A 258 -8.91 6.23 -10.53
C GLY A 258 -7.72 6.17 -11.48
N GLY A 259 -7.52 7.24 -12.23
CA GLY A 259 -6.53 7.31 -13.29
C GLY A 259 -5.54 8.47 -13.18
N ASN A 260 -4.52 8.39 -14.00
CA ASN A 260 -3.56 9.48 -14.23
C ASN A 260 -4.14 10.62 -15.09
N ASP A 261 -5.37 10.46 -15.57
CA ASP A 261 -6.20 11.49 -16.19
C ASP A 261 -6.94 12.36 -15.16
N ASN A 262 -6.67 12.15 -13.87
CA ASN A 262 -7.26 12.84 -12.72
C ASN A 262 -8.75 12.54 -12.51
N LEU A 263 -9.30 11.55 -13.24
CA LEU A 263 -10.70 11.16 -13.17
C LEU A 263 -10.90 9.98 -12.24
N ILE A 264 -12.11 9.89 -11.69
CA ILE A 264 -12.63 8.70 -11.04
C ILE A 264 -13.86 8.26 -11.81
N ASN A 265 -13.86 7.03 -12.28
CA ASN A 265 -14.99 6.41 -12.94
C ASN A 265 -15.65 5.40 -12.02
N ILE A 266 -16.97 5.46 -11.91
CA ILE A 266 -17.78 4.48 -11.20
C ILE A 266 -18.47 3.58 -12.22
N TRP A 267 -18.28 2.28 -12.08
CA TRP A 267 -18.78 1.27 -12.99
C TRP A 267 -19.82 0.38 -12.34
N ASP A 268 -20.91 0.09 -13.06
CA ASP A 268 -21.74 -1.09 -12.77
C ASP A 268 -21.03 -2.31 -13.38
N VAL A 269 -20.62 -3.24 -12.54
CA VAL A 269 -19.83 -4.42 -12.97
C VAL A 269 -20.61 -5.37 -13.89
N ARG A 270 -21.91 -5.18 -14.06
CA ARG A 270 -22.74 -5.91 -15.02
C ARG A 270 -22.72 -5.29 -16.41
N LYS A 271 -22.33 -4.00 -16.51
CA LYS A 271 -22.39 -3.19 -17.74
C LYS A 271 -21.17 -2.25 -17.83
N MET A 272 -19.99 -2.80 -18.07
CA MET A 272 -18.73 -2.06 -18.11
C MET A 272 -18.50 -1.22 -19.40
N LYS A 273 -19.50 -1.06 -20.29
CA LYS A 273 -19.31 -0.32 -21.55
C LYS A 273 -19.05 1.17 -21.35
N SER A 274 -19.70 1.77 -20.35
CA SER A 274 -19.48 3.16 -19.95
C SER A 274 -19.64 3.29 -18.44
N PRO A 275 -18.93 4.23 -17.81
CA PRO A 275 -19.12 4.50 -16.39
C PRO A 275 -20.51 5.04 -16.13
N ILE A 276 -21.10 4.67 -15.00
CA ILE A 276 -22.38 5.25 -14.56
C ILE A 276 -22.22 6.66 -13.99
N ARG A 277 -21.00 6.98 -13.53
CA ARG A 277 -20.61 8.30 -13.02
C ARG A 277 -19.15 8.57 -13.33
N GLU A 278 -18.85 9.83 -13.60
CA GLU A 278 -17.50 10.39 -13.72
C GLU A 278 -17.35 11.52 -12.68
N ILE A 279 -16.26 11.49 -11.92
CA ILE A 279 -15.97 12.47 -10.87
C ILE A 279 -14.70 13.22 -11.28
N HIS A 280 -14.81 14.56 -11.41
CA HIS A 280 -13.77 15.46 -11.95
C HIS A 280 -13.14 16.37 -10.88
N GLU A 281 -13.18 15.98 -9.60
CA GLU A 281 -12.82 16.85 -8.47
C GLU A 281 -11.32 16.99 -8.25
N HIS A 282 -10.54 16.04 -8.76
CA HIS A 282 -9.09 16.02 -8.57
C HIS A 282 -8.34 16.72 -9.71
N LYS A 283 -7.17 17.30 -9.36
CA LYS A 283 -6.26 17.99 -10.29
C LYS A 283 -4.99 17.20 -10.57
N ALA A 284 -4.84 16.04 -9.99
CA ALA A 284 -3.71 15.13 -10.19
C ALA A 284 -4.20 13.68 -10.10
N ALA A 285 -3.34 12.74 -10.53
CA ALA A 285 -3.63 11.31 -10.57
C ALA A 285 -4.29 10.81 -9.27
N VAL A 286 -5.33 10.01 -9.43
CA VAL A 286 -6.09 9.43 -8.32
C VAL A 286 -5.76 7.95 -8.19
N ARG A 287 -5.01 7.61 -7.14
CA ARG A 287 -4.66 6.24 -6.81
C ARG A 287 -5.38 5.74 -5.56
N ALA A 288 -5.50 6.62 -4.59
CA ALA A 288 -6.09 6.31 -3.29
C ALA A 288 -7.61 6.38 -3.38
N LEU A 289 -8.27 5.23 -3.28
CA LEU A 289 -9.71 5.07 -3.33
C LEU A 289 -10.16 4.07 -2.28
N ASP A 290 -11.23 4.37 -1.55
CA ASP A 290 -11.87 3.40 -0.67
C ASP A 290 -13.34 3.76 -0.43
N TRP A 291 -14.22 2.76 -0.36
CA TRP A 291 -15.62 2.93 -0.08
C TRP A 291 -15.89 2.88 1.42
N CYS A 292 -16.82 3.73 1.86
CA CYS A 292 -17.23 3.75 3.26
C CYS A 292 -17.97 2.45 3.64
N PRO A 293 -17.47 1.64 4.60
CA PRO A 293 -18.06 0.35 4.92
C PRO A 293 -19.45 0.47 5.57
N TRP A 294 -19.77 1.55 6.27
CA TRP A 294 -21.08 1.78 6.90
C TRP A 294 -22.04 2.68 6.10
N LYS A 295 -21.55 3.29 5.01
CA LYS A 295 -22.33 4.08 4.06
C LYS A 295 -21.85 3.78 2.65
N PRO A 296 -22.36 2.71 2.01
CA PRO A 296 -21.81 2.19 0.75
C PRO A 296 -21.99 3.11 -0.46
N ASN A 297 -22.69 4.22 -0.31
CA ASN A 297 -22.80 5.28 -1.32
C ASN A 297 -21.75 6.40 -1.18
N LEU A 298 -20.85 6.31 -0.18
CA LEU A 298 -19.75 7.26 -0.02
C LEU A 298 -18.45 6.65 -0.48
N LEU A 299 -17.75 7.37 -1.37
CA LEU A 299 -16.42 7.07 -1.84
C LEU A 299 -15.45 8.12 -1.34
N ALA A 300 -14.38 7.72 -0.65
CA ALA A 300 -13.25 8.58 -0.35
C ALA A 300 -12.19 8.44 -1.43
N SER A 301 -11.59 9.55 -1.81
CA SER A 301 -10.53 9.62 -2.83
C SER A 301 -9.43 10.56 -2.41
N GLY A 302 -8.20 10.24 -2.80
CA GLY A 302 -7.02 11.05 -2.49
C GLY A 302 -6.25 11.44 -3.75
N GLY A 303 -5.99 12.73 -3.90
CA GLY A 303 -5.28 13.28 -5.04
C GLY A 303 -3.75 13.21 -4.91
N GLY A 304 -3.09 13.12 -6.06
CA GLY A 304 -1.62 13.09 -6.20
C GLY A 304 -0.94 14.41 -5.77
N SER A 305 0.35 14.53 -6.09
CA SER A 305 1.22 15.63 -5.62
C SER A 305 0.78 17.03 -6.08
N GLY A 306 0.10 17.12 -7.22
CA GLY A 306 -0.42 18.41 -7.74
C GLY A 306 -1.77 18.82 -7.16
N ASP A 307 -2.42 17.96 -6.37
CA ASP A 307 -3.76 18.17 -5.84
C ASP A 307 -3.80 18.20 -4.31
N MET A 308 -3.27 17.15 -3.66
CA MET A 308 -3.12 17.05 -2.20
C MET A 308 -4.45 17.18 -1.45
N GLN A 309 -5.55 16.69 -2.02
CA GLN A 309 -6.87 16.78 -1.41
C GLN A 309 -7.44 15.40 -1.10
N LEU A 310 -8.08 15.29 0.06
CA LEU A 310 -8.97 14.20 0.42
C LEU A 310 -10.39 14.65 0.12
N VAL A 311 -11.07 13.92 -0.76
CA VAL A 311 -12.44 14.20 -1.16
C VAL A 311 -13.34 13.02 -0.81
N VAL A 312 -14.51 13.27 -0.24
CA VAL A 312 -15.57 12.28 -0.05
C VAL A 312 -16.75 12.66 -0.90
N THR A 313 -17.10 11.78 -1.83
CA THR A 313 -18.19 11.99 -2.78
C THR A 313 -19.33 11.02 -2.51
N ASN A 314 -20.56 11.51 -2.56
CA ASN A 314 -21.76 10.66 -2.61
C ASN A 314 -22.00 10.25 -4.07
N THR A 315 -21.84 8.96 -4.34
CA THR A 315 -21.94 8.39 -5.69
C THR A 315 -23.34 8.31 -6.26
N ASP A 316 -24.40 8.42 -5.42
CA ASP A 316 -25.77 8.41 -5.90
C ASP A 316 -26.14 9.71 -6.62
N ASN A 317 -25.68 10.84 -6.11
CA ASN A 317 -26.02 12.17 -6.62
C ASN A 317 -24.81 12.97 -7.13
N ASN A 318 -23.63 12.39 -7.12
CA ASN A 318 -22.32 12.98 -7.51
C ASN A 318 -21.97 14.27 -6.75
N LYS A 319 -22.41 14.38 -5.48
CA LYS A 319 -22.14 15.56 -4.66
C LYS A 319 -20.95 15.32 -3.76
N ILE A 320 -20.09 16.33 -3.65
CA ILE A 320 -19.03 16.36 -2.65
C ILE A 320 -19.69 16.48 -1.27
N VAL A 321 -19.38 15.54 -0.40
CA VAL A 321 -19.78 15.56 1.02
C VAL A 321 -18.73 16.27 1.86
N LYS A 322 -17.45 16.00 1.54
CA LYS A 322 -16.29 16.57 2.26
C LYS A 322 -15.12 16.78 1.33
N GLN A 323 -14.36 17.84 1.61
CA GLN A 323 -13.13 18.16 0.88
C GLN A 323 -12.11 18.76 1.86
N ILE A 324 -11.00 18.06 2.05
CA ILE A 324 -9.96 18.43 3.02
C ILE A 324 -8.64 18.59 2.28
N LYS A 325 -8.00 19.75 2.44
CA LYS A 325 -6.65 19.97 1.91
C LYS A 325 -5.61 19.46 2.90
N THR A 326 -4.88 18.41 2.50
CA THR A 326 -3.92 17.73 3.39
C THR A 326 -2.50 18.30 3.31
N ASN A 327 -2.22 19.15 2.32
CA ASN A 327 -0.90 19.74 2.04
C ASN A 327 0.21 18.70 1.78
N SER A 328 -0.16 17.47 1.42
CA SER A 328 0.75 16.39 1.08
C SER A 328 0.07 15.41 0.12
N GLN A 329 0.85 14.79 -0.77
CA GLN A 329 0.36 13.75 -1.68
C GLN A 329 -0.32 12.62 -0.91
N ILE A 330 -1.49 12.18 -1.34
CA ILE A 330 -2.16 11.00 -0.79
C ILE A 330 -1.87 9.80 -1.69
N CYS A 331 -1.19 8.79 -1.13
CA CYS A 331 -0.80 7.60 -1.88
C CYS A 331 -1.75 6.42 -1.65
N ALA A 332 -2.35 6.33 -0.47
CA ALA A 332 -3.35 5.34 -0.11
C ALA A 332 -4.28 5.89 0.96
N LEU A 333 -5.47 5.35 1.05
CA LEU A 333 -6.43 5.69 2.10
C LEU A 333 -7.26 4.46 2.50
N LEU A 334 -7.78 4.48 3.73
CA LEU A 334 -8.66 3.45 4.28
C LEU A 334 -9.69 4.11 5.19
N TRP A 335 -10.94 3.66 5.11
CA TRP A 335 -11.94 4.00 6.10
C TRP A 335 -11.66 3.23 7.40
N ASP A 336 -11.87 3.89 8.53
CA ASP A 336 -11.80 3.28 9.85
C ASP A 336 -13.16 3.33 10.53
N GLU A 337 -13.76 2.15 10.74
CA GLU A 337 -15.10 2.05 11.29
C GLU A 337 -15.14 2.33 12.79
N ASP A 338 -14.10 1.96 13.54
CA ASP A 338 -14.02 2.14 14.99
C ASP A 338 -13.95 3.63 15.36
N VAL A 339 -13.23 4.41 14.54
CA VAL A 339 -13.04 5.86 14.76
C VAL A 339 -14.07 6.69 13.99
N LYS A 340 -14.80 6.08 13.05
CA LYS A 340 -15.63 6.78 12.06
C LYS A 340 -14.83 7.87 11.34
N GLY A 341 -13.67 7.47 10.83
CA GLY A 341 -12.70 8.35 10.21
C GLY A 341 -12.06 7.78 8.97
N ILE A 342 -11.11 8.53 8.41
CA ILE A 342 -10.34 8.15 7.23
C ILE A 342 -8.86 8.22 7.59
N LEU A 343 -8.16 7.11 7.41
CA LEU A 343 -6.72 7.04 7.51
C LEU A 343 -6.10 7.27 6.13
N THR A 344 -5.18 8.21 6.02
CA THR A 344 -4.47 8.54 4.79
C THR A 344 -2.97 8.28 4.94
N ALA A 345 -2.36 7.70 3.90
CA ALA A 345 -0.92 7.52 3.80
C ALA A 345 -0.33 8.56 2.85
N HIS A 346 0.68 9.27 3.32
CA HIS A 346 1.20 10.44 2.64
C HIS A 346 2.55 10.21 1.97
N GLY A 347 2.70 10.84 0.80
CA GLY A 347 3.94 10.95 0.08
C GLY A 347 4.72 12.22 0.44
N PHE A 348 5.24 12.90 -0.57
CA PHE A 348 5.94 14.16 -0.42
C PHE A 348 4.98 15.25 0.13
N SER A 349 5.27 15.97 1.20
CA SER A 349 6.55 16.19 1.86
C SER A 349 6.63 15.62 3.29
N LYS A 350 5.58 15.00 3.83
CA LYS A 350 5.52 14.69 5.26
C LYS A 350 5.75 13.21 5.62
N TYR A 351 5.51 12.27 4.69
CA TYR A 351 5.74 10.83 4.86
C TYR A 351 5.10 10.21 6.11
N GLN A 352 3.88 10.62 6.41
CA GLN A 352 3.15 10.23 7.61
C GLN A 352 1.86 9.48 7.29
N LEU A 353 1.30 8.82 8.28
CA LEU A 353 -0.10 8.43 8.28
C LEU A 353 -0.89 9.50 9.03
N ALA A 354 -2.04 9.87 8.53
CA ALA A 354 -2.91 10.86 9.12
C ALA A 354 -4.33 10.32 9.28
N MET A 355 -4.88 10.38 10.50
CA MET A 355 -6.24 9.97 10.82
C MET A 355 -7.14 11.19 10.89
N TRP A 356 -8.15 11.23 10.03
CA TRP A 356 -9.12 12.32 9.91
C TRP A 356 -10.47 11.90 10.47
N SER A 357 -11.10 12.77 11.26
CA SER A 357 -12.49 12.59 11.67
C SER A 357 -13.43 12.78 10.49
N PHE A 358 -14.38 11.84 10.31
CA PHE A 358 -15.41 12.03 9.28
C PHE A 358 -16.45 13.06 9.71
N ASP A 359 -16.74 13.23 11.00
CA ASP A 359 -17.80 14.15 11.44
C ASP A 359 -17.35 15.62 11.42
N ASN A 360 -16.14 15.91 11.88
CA ASN A 360 -15.66 17.28 12.14
C ASN A 360 -14.60 17.79 11.15
N ASP A 361 -14.13 16.98 10.21
CA ASP A 361 -13.02 17.29 9.27
C ASP A 361 -11.68 17.58 9.96
N GLU A 362 -11.54 17.15 11.22
CA GLU A 362 -10.36 17.42 12.03
C GLU A 362 -9.30 16.32 11.88
N LEU A 363 -8.04 16.73 11.90
CA LEU A 363 -6.92 15.82 12.01
C LEU A 363 -6.80 15.33 13.45
N LEU A 364 -7.09 14.05 13.68
CA LEU A 364 -7.09 13.44 15.01
C LEU A 364 -5.69 12.99 15.44
N TYR A 365 -4.99 12.26 14.55
CA TYR A 365 -3.69 11.65 14.86
C TYR A 365 -2.77 11.74 13.64
N GLU A 366 -1.48 11.92 13.90
CA GLU A 366 -0.41 11.80 12.93
C GLU A 366 0.58 10.73 13.42
N PHE A 367 0.84 9.72 12.59
CA PHE A 367 1.79 8.66 12.89
C PHE A 367 3.04 8.85 12.04
N VAL A 368 4.15 9.10 12.68
CA VAL A 368 5.42 9.44 12.03
C VAL A 368 6.41 8.30 12.25
N GLY A 369 7.02 7.84 11.19
CA GLY A 369 8.02 6.75 11.25
C GLY A 369 8.76 6.55 9.93
N HIS A 370 8.05 6.55 8.81
CA HIS A 370 8.67 6.44 7.49
C HIS A 370 9.52 7.67 7.14
N LYS A 371 10.54 7.43 6.30
CA LYS A 371 11.49 8.46 5.86
C LYS A 371 11.31 8.87 4.40
N ASN A 372 10.39 8.22 3.69
CA ASN A 372 10.06 8.49 2.30
C ASN A 372 8.58 8.18 2.05
N ARG A 373 8.10 8.35 0.79
CA ARG A 373 6.69 8.17 0.41
C ARG A 373 6.14 6.83 0.87
N ILE A 374 5.01 6.84 1.55
CA ILE A 374 4.26 5.64 1.90
C ILE A 374 3.41 5.28 0.69
N LEU A 375 3.84 4.28 -0.07
CA LEU A 375 3.22 3.94 -1.35
C LEU A 375 2.05 2.97 -1.22
N SER A 376 2.07 2.11 -0.21
CA SER A 376 1.01 1.14 0.02
C SER A 376 0.56 1.15 1.47
N MET A 377 -0.73 1.01 1.69
CA MET A 377 -1.34 0.88 3.01
C MET A 377 -2.50 -0.10 2.91
N ILE A 378 -2.50 -1.11 3.75
CA ILE A 378 -3.48 -2.18 3.76
C ILE A 378 -3.91 -2.52 5.19
N ARG A 379 -5.15 -2.96 5.32
CA ARG A 379 -5.71 -3.57 6.53
C ARG A 379 -6.22 -4.96 6.14
N PRO A 380 -5.50 -6.04 6.49
CA PRO A 380 -5.85 -7.39 6.08
C PRO A 380 -7.18 -7.87 6.66
N THR A 381 -7.44 -7.54 7.94
CA THR A 381 -8.65 -7.89 8.67
C THR A 381 -9.24 -6.65 9.34
N ALA A 382 -10.55 -6.63 9.59
CA ALA A 382 -11.22 -5.48 10.21
C ALA A 382 -10.60 -5.09 11.56
N ASP A 383 -10.19 -6.09 12.33
CA ASP A 383 -9.55 -5.92 13.64
C ASP A 383 -8.02 -5.89 13.58
N GLY A 384 -7.46 -5.97 12.38
CA GLY A 384 -6.03 -6.14 12.14
C GLY A 384 -5.20 -4.87 12.25
N ASN A 385 -3.89 -5.11 12.22
CA ASN A 385 -2.92 -4.03 12.13
C ASN A 385 -2.95 -3.38 10.76
N ILE A 386 -2.56 -2.12 10.69
CA ILE A 386 -2.25 -1.44 9.43
C ILE A 386 -0.83 -1.84 9.01
N ILE A 387 -0.68 -2.23 7.76
CA ILE A 387 0.61 -2.56 7.14
C ILE A 387 0.89 -1.53 6.06
N THR A 388 2.07 -0.93 6.10
CA THR A 388 2.49 0.09 5.13
C THR A 388 3.80 -0.29 4.47
N GLY A 389 3.91 -0.03 3.17
CA GLY A 389 5.13 -0.14 2.40
C GLY A 389 5.56 1.23 1.87
N SER A 390 6.84 1.54 2.01
CA SER A 390 7.37 2.86 1.68
C SER A 390 8.61 2.77 0.79
N ALA A 391 8.82 3.83 0.04
CA ALA A 391 10.02 4.06 -0.76
C ALA A 391 11.30 4.27 0.09
N ASP A 392 11.20 4.22 1.42
CA ASP A 392 12.35 4.12 2.33
C ASP A 392 12.87 2.68 2.49
N GLU A 393 12.36 1.76 1.65
CA GLU A 393 12.71 0.35 1.65
C GLU A 393 12.35 -0.33 2.99
N SER A 394 11.27 0.10 3.62
CA SER A 394 10.73 -0.54 4.82
C SER A 394 9.24 -0.85 4.71
N ILE A 395 8.84 -1.98 5.29
CA ILE A 395 7.46 -2.31 5.57
C ILE A 395 7.24 -2.15 7.08
N ARG A 396 6.21 -1.40 7.47
CA ARG A 396 5.89 -1.14 8.88
C ARG A 396 4.53 -1.67 9.23
N ILE A 397 4.40 -2.21 10.43
CA ILE A 397 3.17 -2.73 10.98
C ILE A 397 2.77 -1.86 12.16
N TRP A 398 1.57 -1.29 12.12
CA TRP A 398 1.06 -0.33 13.08
C TRP A 398 -0.12 -0.93 13.84
N ASN A 399 -0.07 -0.90 15.17
CA ASN A 399 -1.24 -1.19 16.00
C ASN A 399 -1.94 0.12 16.35
N MET A 400 -2.82 0.57 15.47
CA MET A 400 -3.56 1.82 15.64
C MET A 400 -4.45 1.81 16.88
N ARG A 401 -5.03 0.67 17.25
CA ARG A 401 -5.93 0.51 18.40
C ARG A 401 -5.27 0.83 19.74
N SER A 402 -3.95 0.72 19.84
CA SER A 402 -3.20 1.11 21.02
C SER A 402 -3.20 2.63 21.26
N TYR A 403 -3.46 3.42 20.24
CA TYR A 403 -3.33 4.88 20.27
C TYR A 403 -4.64 5.60 20.04
N VAL A 404 -5.52 5.01 19.23
CA VAL A 404 -6.76 5.63 18.77
C VAL A 404 -7.92 5.17 19.66
N LYS A 405 -8.65 6.12 20.24
CA LYS A 405 -9.84 5.79 21.03
C LYS A 405 -11.02 5.51 20.09
N PRO A 406 -11.82 4.46 20.37
CA PRO A 406 -13.03 4.21 19.59
C PRO A 406 -14.00 5.40 19.65
N TYR A 407 -14.77 5.57 18.58
CA TYR A 407 -15.81 6.58 18.51
C TYR A 407 -16.93 6.27 19.52
N VAL A 408 -17.06 7.11 20.53
CA VAL A 408 -18.18 7.07 21.47
C VAL A 408 -19.25 8.03 20.98
N ARG A 409 -20.38 7.50 20.51
CA ARG A 409 -21.54 8.32 20.15
C ARG A 409 -22.04 9.02 21.41
N ASN A 410 -21.84 10.33 21.53
CA ASN A 410 -22.41 11.13 22.61
C ASN A 410 -23.93 11.22 22.43
N ASN A 411 -24.66 10.18 22.86
CA ASN A 411 -26.10 10.18 23.02
C ASN A 411 -26.53 10.92 24.30
N SER A 412 -25.88 12.00 24.67
CA SER A 412 -26.25 12.81 25.83
C SER A 412 -26.83 14.15 25.38
N LYS A 413 -28.09 14.13 24.92
CA LYS A 413 -29.06 15.23 25.06
C LYS A 413 -30.48 14.68 24.81
N ILE A 414 -30.84 13.62 25.53
CA ILE A 414 -32.23 13.38 25.84
C ILE A 414 -32.34 13.69 27.36
N SER A 415 -32.68 14.92 27.67
CA SER A 415 -33.22 15.25 28.99
C SER A 415 -34.40 14.32 29.23
N PRO A 416 -34.48 13.68 30.40
CA PRO A 416 -35.71 13.04 30.82
C PRO A 416 -36.71 14.16 31.12
N MET A 417 -37.54 14.47 30.12
CA MET A 417 -38.70 15.32 30.35
C MET A 417 -39.71 14.51 31.17
N LEU A 418 -39.81 14.92 32.39
CA LEU A 418 -40.73 14.52 33.45
C LEU A 418 -42.09 14.06 32.92
N LEU A 419 -42.42 12.78 33.12
CA LEU A 419 -43.79 12.33 33.27
C LEU A 419 -44.28 12.82 34.64
N ARG A 420 -45.18 13.76 34.59
CA ARG A 420 -46.17 13.99 35.61
C ARG A 420 -47.54 13.75 35.01
#